data_a4b981e25c7681b96343c19be2d99f6e
#
_entry.id   a4b981e25c7681b96343c19be2d99f6e
#
_cell.length_a   1.000
_cell.length_b   1.000
_cell.length_c   1.000
_cell.angle_alpha   90.00
_cell.angle_beta   90.00
_cell.angle_gamma   90.00
#
_symmetry.space_group_name_H-M   'P 1'
#
loop_
_entity.id
_entity.type
_entity.pdbx_description
1 polymer ?
#
loop_
_entity_poly.entity_id
_entity_poly.type
_entity_poly.pdbx_seq_one_letter_code
_entity_poly.pdbx_strand_id
1 'polypeptide(L)'
;MTVTADTTATDRVTPAERIAVRCVDSDVHPVPRRGELVDYIPEPWRSKYFRSHRVGEQIFYDAPDYAHSYAMRVDSFPADGEFACSDPDLALKQLIMEAGSDIAILEPIHGEMRIPEATAAFCTATNLWLANHWLDAHNNWHERWRGSICVAIEDPASAVAEIETWAGHP
;
A
#
# COMPACT_ATOMS: atom_id res chain seq x y z
N MET A 1 28.64 3.49 -58.24
CA MET A 1 28.96 2.85 -56.94
C MET A 1 27.66 2.77 -56.13
N THR A 2 27.04 1.61 -56.11
CA THR A 2 25.77 1.39 -55.46
C THR A 2 26.11 0.73 -54.11
N VAL A 3 25.84 1.43 -53.00
CA VAL A 3 26.02 0.88 -51.66
C VAL A 3 24.77 0.11 -51.32
N THR A 4 24.89 -1.20 -51.28
CA THR A 4 23.85 -2.11 -50.75
C THR A 4 23.91 -2.06 -49.21
N ALA A 5 22.85 -1.55 -48.57
CA ALA A 5 22.70 -1.63 -47.14
C ALA A 5 22.45 -3.10 -46.73
N ASP A 6 23.37 -3.65 -45.97
CA ASP A 6 23.26 -4.94 -45.34
C ASP A 6 22.25 -4.82 -44.18
N THR A 7 21.06 -5.39 -44.38
CA THR A 7 20.02 -5.43 -43.36
C THR A 7 20.36 -6.57 -42.43
N THR A 8 21.10 -6.29 -41.36
CA THR A 8 21.35 -7.24 -40.29
C THR A 8 20.02 -7.70 -39.72
N ALA A 9 19.75 -9.01 -39.86
CA ALA A 9 18.61 -9.68 -39.27
C ALA A 9 18.63 -9.44 -37.75
N THR A 10 17.63 -8.74 -37.28
CA THR A 10 17.33 -8.71 -35.84
C THR A 10 17.03 -10.13 -35.41
N ASP A 11 17.91 -10.75 -34.65
CA ASP A 11 17.70 -12.03 -33.98
C ASP A 11 16.39 -11.92 -33.19
N ARG A 12 15.33 -12.50 -33.73
CA ARG A 12 14.08 -12.66 -33.01
C ARG A 12 14.27 -13.80 -32.01
N VAL A 13 14.51 -13.42 -30.77
CA VAL A 13 14.52 -14.36 -29.64
C VAL A 13 13.20 -15.14 -29.67
N THR A 14 13.30 -16.45 -29.76
CA THR A 14 12.13 -17.33 -29.80
C THR A 14 11.38 -17.29 -28.46
N PRO A 15 10.06 -17.51 -28.43
CA PRO A 15 9.30 -17.47 -27.17
C PRO A 15 9.81 -18.39 -26.08
N ALA A 16 10.52 -19.47 -26.41
CA ALA A 16 11.11 -20.41 -25.46
C ALA A 16 12.35 -19.87 -24.72
N GLU A 17 12.98 -18.80 -25.25
CA GLU A 17 14.16 -18.17 -24.69
C GLU A 17 13.85 -16.93 -23.83
N ARG A 18 12.57 -16.56 -23.70
CA ARG A 18 12.15 -15.52 -22.78
C ARG A 18 12.28 -16.02 -21.36
N ILE A 19 13.27 -15.52 -20.64
CA ILE A 19 13.31 -15.65 -19.18
C ILE A 19 12.03 -14.98 -18.67
N ALA A 20 11.21 -15.71 -17.92
CA ALA A 20 10.04 -15.14 -17.26
C ALA A 20 10.55 -14.15 -16.20
N VAL A 21 10.56 -12.88 -16.52
CA VAL A 21 10.88 -11.82 -15.56
C VAL A 21 9.64 -11.64 -14.69
N ARG A 22 9.78 -11.90 -13.40
CA ARG A 22 8.76 -11.52 -12.42
C ARG A 22 8.79 -10.02 -12.19
N CYS A 23 7.63 -9.39 -12.27
CA CYS A 23 7.46 -7.98 -11.96
C CYS A 23 6.92 -7.85 -10.54
N VAL A 24 7.64 -7.16 -9.67
CA VAL A 24 7.18 -6.81 -8.31
C VAL A 24 7.00 -5.30 -8.27
N ASP A 25 5.77 -4.86 -8.00
CA ASP A 25 5.49 -3.48 -7.67
C ASP A 25 5.75 -3.30 -6.18
N SER A 26 6.77 -2.53 -5.83
CA SER A 26 7.24 -2.37 -4.46
C SER A 26 6.84 -1.03 -3.83
N ASP A 27 5.89 -0.31 -4.41
CA ASP A 27 5.53 1.04 -3.97
C ASP A 27 4.02 1.28 -4.12
N VAL A 28 3.23 0.44 -3.46
CA VAL A 28 1.77 0.53 -3.46
C VAL A 28 1.27 1.04 -2.11
N HIS A 29 0.59 2.17 -2.12
CA HIS A 29 0.11 2.85 -0.93
C HIS A 29 -1.40 2.64 -0.71
N PRO A 30 -1.81 1.58 0.00
CA PRO A 30 -3.21 1.39 0.35
C PRO A 30 -3.65 2.44 1.36
N VAL A 31 -4.85 2.97 1.16
CA VAL A 31 -5.44 4.02 2.01
C VAL A 31 -6.74 3.50 2.61
N PRO A 32 -6.94 3.61 3.92
CA PRO A 32 -8.22 3.27 4.54
C PRO A 32 -9.36 4.14 3.98
N ARG A 33 -10.52 3.55 3.82
CA ARG A 33 -11.74 4.32 3.52
C ARG A 33 -12.06 5.26 4.69
N ARG A 34 -12.88 6.28 4.42
CA ARG A 34 -13.25 7.27 5.44
C ARG A 34 -13.81 6.63 6.69
N GLY A 35 -13.14 6.88 7.82
CA GLY A 35 -13.52 6.35 9.14
C GLY A 35 -13.10 4.90 9.42
N GLU A 36 -12.60 4.15 8.44
CA GLU A 36 -12.30 2.73 8.59
C GLU A 36 -11.18 2.45 9.62
N LEU A 37 -10.14 3.28 9.65
CA LEU A 37 -9.03 3.13 10.59
C LEU A 37 -9.41 3.41 12.05
N VAL A 38 -10.44 4.22 12.27
CA VAL A 38 -10.81 4.71 13.62
C VAL A 38 -11.11 3.57 14.59
N ASP A 39 -11.72 2.50 14.10
CA ASP A 39 -12.09 1.35 14.95
C ASP A 39 -10.88 0.54 15.43
N TYR A 40 -9.77 0.64 14.74
CA TYR A 40 -8.51 -0.02 15.11
C TYR A 40 -7.68 0.78 16.12
N ILE A 41 -7.97 2.07 16.31
CA ILE A 41 -7.18 2.95 17.17
C ILE A 41 -7.59 2.77 18.63
N PRO A 42 -6.65 2.41 19.53
CA PRO A 42 -6.95 2.22 20.94
C PRO A 42 -7.21 3.55 21.67
N GLU A 43 -7.94 3.48 22.78
CA GLU A 43 -8.02 4.56 23.75
C GLU A 43 -6.69 4.73 24.51
N PRO A 44 -6.29 5.93 24.89
CA PRO A 44 -7.03 7.20 24.77
C PRO A 44 -6.84 7.91 23.41
N TRP A 45 -6.10 7.33 22.49
CA TRP A 45 -5.69 7.97 21.25
C TRP A 45 -6.90 8.22 20.34
N ARG A 46 -7.84 7.27 20.27
CA ARG A 46 -9.09 7.43 19.53
C ARG A 46 -9.84 8.69 19.98
N SER A 47 -10.14 8.80 21.26
CA SER A 47 -10.88 9.94 21.81
C SER A 47 -10.10 11.25 21.69
N LYS A 48 -8.78 11.21 21.75
CA LYS A 48 -7.94 12.39 21.73
C LYS A 48 -7.79 13.00 20.33
N TYR A 49 -7.67 12.17 19.31
CA TYR A 49 -7.37 12.62 17.95
C TYR A 49 -8.54 12.48 16.97
N PHE A 50 -9.57 11.68 17.27
CA PHE A 50 -10.66 11.31 16.37
C PHE A 50 -12.06 11.67 16.85
N ARG A 51 -12.18 12.67 17.69
CA ARG A 51 -13.49 13.13 18.19
C ARG A 51 -14.46 13.62 17.11
N SER A 52 -13.98 13.92 15.93
CA SER A 52 -14.81 14.27 14.79
C SER A 52 -14.40 13.46 13.56
N HIS A 53 -15.38 13.03 12.76
CA HIS A 53 -15.14 12.31 11.50
C HIS A 53 -14.19 13.03 10.54
N ARG A 54 -14.03 14.36 10.69
CA ARG A 54 -13.10 15.16 9.90
C ARG A 54 -11.64 15.00 10.29
N VAL A 55 -11.36 14.61 11.53
CA VAL A 55 -9.97 14.46 12.02
C VAL A 55 -9.38 13.12 11.56
N GLY A 56 -10.22 12.09 11.42
CA GLY A 56 -9.79 10.80 10.83
C GLY A 56 -9.34 10.91 9.38
N GLU A 57 -9.91 11.85 8.65
CA GLU A 57 -9.47 12.18 7.29
C GLU A 57 -8.11 12.89 7.28
N GLN A 58 -7.75 13.62 8.33
CA GLN A 58 -6.53 14.44 8.39
C GLN A 58 -5.26 13.68 8.75
N ILE A 59 -5.32 12.48 9.30
CA ILE A 59 -4.11 11.71 9.66
C ILE A 59 -3.31 11.33 8.43
N PHE A 60 -3.98 11.08 7.33
CA PHE A 60 -3.32 10.87 6.05
C PHE A 60 -2.96 12.17 5.33
N TYR A 61 -3.44 13.32 5.83
CA TYR A 61 -3.19 14.64 5.24
C TYR A 61 -2.04 15.41 5.92
N ASP A 62 -1.56 14.97 7.09
CA ASP A 62 -0.23 15.36 7.59
C ASP A 62 0.89 14.59 6.85
N ALA A 63 0.51 13.70 5.93
CA ALA A 63 1.42 13.09 4.98
C ALA A 63 2.00 14.17 4.03
N PRO A 64 3.20 13.94 3.49
CA PRO A 64 3.83 14.86 2.55
C PRO A 64 2.89 15.27 1.41
N ASP A 65 3.05 16.47 0.88
CA ASP A 65 2.19 17.07 -0.15
C ASP A 65 1.91 16.20 -1.38
N TYR A 66 2.75 15.21 -1.67
CA TYR A 66 2.53 14.26 -2.76
C TYR A 66 1.37 13.27 -2.53
N ALA A 67 0.90 13.11 -1.30
CA ALA A 67 -0.24 12.25 -0.97
C ALA A 67 -1.59 12.92 -1.23
N HIS A 68 -1.62 14.17 -1.66
CA HIS A 68 -2.84 14.86 -2.04
C HIS A 68 -3.45 14.32 -3.33
N SER A 69 -4.77 14.36 -3.42
CA SER A 69 -5.54 13.82 -4.55
C SER A 69 -5.12 14.34 -5.93
N TYR A 70 -4.57 15.54 -6.03
CA TYR A 70 -4.06 16.11 -7.28
C TYR A 70 -2.77 15.46 -7.80
N ALA A 71 -2.07 14.68 -6.97
CA ALA A 71 -0.88 13.92 -7.36
C ALA A 71 -1.23 12.50 -7.82
N MET A 72 -2.50 12.10 -7.78
CA MET A 72 -2.97 10.75 -8.09
C MET A 72 -3.69 10.70 -9.43
N ARG A 73 -3.64 9.56 -10.11
CA ARG A 73 -4.39 9.32 -11.33
C ARG A 73 -5.88 9.30 -11.03
N VAL A 74 -6.67 9.90 -11.91
CA VAL A 74 -8.15 9.98 -11.75
C VAL A 74 -8.79 8.59 -11.72
N ASP A 75 -8.26 7.65 -12.50
CA ASP A 75 -8.77 6.28 -12.60
C ASP A 75 -8.36 5.37 -11.43
N SER A 76 -7.52 5.85 -10.50
CA SER A 76 -7.20 5.13 -9.25
C SER A 76 -8.23 5.33 -8.14
N PHE A 77 -9.19 6.25 -8.33
CA PHE A 77 -10.28 6.46 -7.40
C PHE A 77 -11.43 5.48 -7.67
N PRO A 78 -11.96 4.81 -6.66
CA PRO A 78 -13.13 3.95 -6.84
C PRO A 78 -14.38 4.78 -7.17
N ALA A 79 -15.35 4.15 -7.83
CA ALA A 79 -16.55 4.82 -8.35
C ALA A 79 -17.47 5.39 -7.25
N ASP A 80 -17.35 4.94 -6.03
CA ASP A 80 -18.09 5.42 -4.86
C ASP A 80 -17.54 6.73 -4.26
N GLY A 81 -16.43 7.24 -4.81
CA GLY A 81 -15.82 8.50 -4.40
C GLY A 81 -14.92 8.40 -3.18
N GLU A 82 -14.53 7.20 -2.76
CA GLU A 82 -13.50 6.97 -1.74
C GLU A 82 -12.10 7.31 -2.27
N PHE A 83 -11.09 7.20 -1.42
CA PHE A 83 -9.72 7.56 -1.76
C PHE A 83 -9.12 6.63 -2.82
N ALA A 84 -8.15 7.13 -3.55
CA ALA A 84 -7.33 6.31 -4.43
C ALA A 84 -6.65 5.20 -3.63
N CYS A 85 -6.58 3.99 -4.21
CA CYS A 85 -6.02 2.80 -3.57
C CYS A 85 -6.70 2.43 -2.22
N SER A 86 -8.02 2.67 -2.11
CA SER A 86 -8.83 2.23 -0.96
C SER A 86 -9.69 0.98 -1.25
N ASP A 87 -9.60 0.47 -2.48
CA ASP A 87 -10.40 -0.65 -2.96
C ASP A 87 -9.46 -1.77 -3.47
N PRO A 88 -9.36 -2.91 -2.74
CA PRO A 88 -8.51 -4.02 -3.12
C PRO A 88 -8.83 -4.62 -4.49
N ASP A 89 -10.11 -4.66 -4.89
CA ASP A 89 -10.53 -5.22 -6.17
C ASP A 89 -10.12 -4.31 -7.34
N LEU A 90 -10.27 -2.99 -7.17
CA LEU A 90 -9.82 -2.02 -8.16
C LEU A 90 -8.29 -2.06 -8.30
N ALA A 91 -7.56 -2.14 -7.18
CA ALA A 91 -6.12 -2.26 -7.18
C ALA A 91 -5.66 -3.58 -7.84
N LEU A 92 -6.31 -4.71 -7.55
CA LEU A 92 -6.04 -5.99 -8.21
C LEU A 92 -6.20 -5.88 -9.73
N LYS A 93 -7.28 -5.29 -10.17
CA LYS A 93 -7.53 -5.06 -11.60
C LYS A 93 -6.42 -4.24 -12.23
N GLN A 94 -6.08 -3.09 -11.65
CA GLN A 94 -5.13 -2.14 -12.24
C GLN A 94 -3.68 -2.61 -12.16
N LEU A 95 -3.23 -3.09 -11.00
CA LEU A 95 -1.82 -3.40 -10.77
C LEU A 95 -1.44 -4.81 -11.24
N ILE A 96 -2.30 -5.77 -11.01
CA ILE A 96 -2.00 -7.16 -11.32
C ILE A 96 -2.49 -7.54 -12.72
N MET A 97 -3.77 -7.27 -13.02
CA MET A 97 -4.38 -7.77 -14.26
C MET A 97 -4.04 -6.89 -15.47
N GLU A 98 -4.04 -5.57 -15.33
CA GLU A 98 -3.81 -4.63 -16.43
C GLU A 98 -2.33 -4.24 -16.57
N ALA A 99 -1.65 -3.89 -15.47
CA ALA A 99 -0.23 -3.53 -15.50
C ALA A 99 0.70 -4.74 -15.56
N GLY A 100 0.23 -5.93 -15.16
CA GLY A 100 0.98 -7.19 -15.26
C GLY A 100 2.00 -7.41 -14.15
N SER A 101 1.86 -6.76 -13.00
CA SER A 101 2.67 -7.08 -11.82
C SER A 101 2.35 -8.48 -11.30
N ASP A 102 3.37 -9.24 -10.93
CA ASP A 102 3.18 -10.56 -10.32
C ASP A 102 2.85 -10.47 -8.84
N ILE A 103 3.44 -9.49 -8.16
CA ILE A 103 3.27 -9.22 -6.73
C ILE A 103 3.26 -7.70 -6.54
N ALA A 104 2.48 -7.23 -5.58
CA ALA A 104 2.54 -5.86 -5.10
C ALA A 104 2.81 -5.82 -3.59
N ILE A 105 3.76 -4.97 -3.19
CA ILE A 105 4.09 -4.72 -1.79
C ILE A 105 3.31 -3.51 -1.34
N LEU A 106 2.47 -3.71 -0.35
CA LEU A 106 1.59 -2.70 0.21
C LEU A 106 2.32 -1.94 1.31
N GLU A 107 2.51 -0.66 1.12
CA GLU A 107 3.17 0.26 2.04
C GLU A 107 2.19 1.34 2.50
N PRO A 108 1.40 1.08 3.56
CA PRO A 108 0.47 2.08 4.06
C PRO A 108 1.23 3.34 4.50
N ILE A 109 0.79 4.49 4.01
CA ILE A 109 1.34 5.77 4.48
C ILE A 109 0.68 6.08 5.83
N HIS A 110 1.49 6.21 6.86
CA HIS A 110 1.05 6.69 8.17
C HIS A 110 1.77 7.99 8.53
N GLY A 111 1.07 8.87 9.23
CA GLY A 111 1.66 10.10 9.76
C GLY A 111 2.41 9.84 11.06
N GLU A 112 3.53 10.52 11.24
CA GLU A 112 4.21 10.61 12.54
C GLU A 112 3.42 11.54 13.47
N MET A 113 3.18 11.05 14.68
CA MET A 113 2.55 11.85 15.73
C MET A 113 3.63 12.50 16.58
N ARG A 114 3.33 13.65 17.19
CA ARG A 114 4.27 14.34 18.08
C ARG A 114 4.60 13.58 19.38
N ILE A 115 3.82 12.54 19.66
CA ILE A 115 3.92 11.70 20.87
C ILE A 115 4.26 10.29 20.39
N PRO A 116 5.45 9.74 20.73
CA PRO A 116 5.90 8.42 20.26
C PRO A 116 4.90 7.28 20.53
N GLU A 117 4.27 7.29 21.72
CA GLU A 117 3.28 6.28 22.09
C GLU A 117 2.00 6.38 21.21
N ALA A 118 1.67 7.59 20.76
CA ALA A 118 0.56 7.76 19.80
C ALA A 118 0.97 7.22 18.42
N THR A 119 2.19 7.50 17.96
CA THR A 119 2.73 6.94 16.71
C THR A 119 2.68 5.41 16.76
N ALA A 120 3.14 4.80 17.85
CA ALA A 120 3.09 3.35 18.04
C ALA A 120 1.65 2.81 17.95
N ALA A 121 0.70 3.44 18.62
CA ALA A 121 -0.71 3.04 18.54
C ALA A 121 -1.30 3.15 17.14
N PHE A 122 -0.88 4.14 16.36
CA PHE A 122 -1.27 4.30 14.96
C PHE A 122 -0.64 3.25 14.06
N CYS A 123 0.63 2.95 14.25
CA CYS A 123 1.31 1.87 13.51
C CYS A 123 0.59 0.54 13.73
N THR A 124 0.30 0.18 14.98
CA THR A 124 -0.45 -1.03 15.32
C THR A 124 -1.85 -1.04 14.66
N ALA A 125 -2.57 0.08 14.73
CA ALA A 125 -3.87 0.21 14.08
C ALA A 125 -3.79 0.03 12.56
N THR A 126 -2.79 0.62 11.93
CA THR A 126 -2.56 0.53 10.49
C THR A 126 -2.20 -0.91 10.07
N ASN A 127 -1.34 -1.59 10.83
CA ASN A 127 -0.98 -2.98 10.56
C ASN A 127 -2.18 -3.92 10.71
N LEU A 128 -2.98 -3.75 11.77
CA LEU A 128 -4.22 -4.51 11.96
C LEU A 128 -5.24 -4.26 10.84
N TRP A 129 -5.40 -3.01 10.42
CA TRP A 129 -6.25 -2.67 9.29
C TRP A 129 -5.76 -3.33 8.00
N LEU A 130 -4.46 -3.21 7.69
CA LEU A 130 -3.87 -3.81 6.48
C LEU A 130 -4.08 -5.32 6.46
N ALA A 131 -3.83 -6.00 7.58
CA ALA A 131 -4.02 -7.44 7.71
C ALA A 131 -5.48 -7.85 7.48
N ASN A 132 -6.44 -7.08 8.01
CA ASN A 132 -7.86 -7.44 7.94
C ASN A 132 -8.56 -7.01 6.65
N HIS A 133 -8.06 -5.99 5.95
CA HIS A 133 -8.72 -5.46 4.75
C HIS A 133 -8.00 -5.77 3.43
N TRP A 134 -6.71 -6.10 3.48
CA TRP A 134 -5.94 -6.38 2.27
C TRP A 134 -5.32 -7.78 2.25
N LEU A 135 -4.82 -8.24 3.41
CA LEU A 135 -4.08 -9.50 3.49
C LEU A 135 -4.93 -10.67 3.97
N ASP A 136 -6.19 -10.44 4.29
CA ASP A 136 -7.13 -11.50 4.66
C ASP A 136 -7.41 -12.46 3.49
N ALA A 137 -7.92 -13.66 3.80
CA ALA A 137 -8.17 -14.68 2.81
C ALA A 137 -9.22 -14.29 1.74
N HIS A 138 -10.07 -13.29 2.03
CA HIS A 138 -11.06 -12.81 1.08
C HIS A 138 -10.43 -11.89 0.04
N ASN A 139 -9.68 -10.87 0.47
CA ASN A 139 -9.10 -9.87 -0.41
C ASN A 139 -7.74 -10.27 -1.00
N ASN A 140 -7.04 -11.22 -0.36
CA ASN A 140 -5.78 -11.78 -0.87
C ASN A 140 -5.90 -13.26 -1.33
N TRP A 141 -7.08 -13.67 -1.77
CA TRP A 141 -7.32 -15.04 -2.28
C TRP A 141 -6.36 -15.44 -3.42
N HIS A 142 -5.83 -14.46 -4.13
CA HIS A 142 -4.90 -14.61 -5.25
C HIS A 142 -3.43 -14.64 -4.80
N GLU A 143 -3.13 -14.41 -3.52
CA GLU A 143 -1.79 -14.41 -2.92
C GLU A 143 -0.79 -13.45 -3.61
N ARG A 144 -1.27 -12.29 -4.11
CA ARG A 144 -0.45 -11.29 -4.80
C ARG A 144 -0.05 -10.11 -3.91
N TRP A 145 -0.78 -9.88 -2.83
CA TRP A 145 -0.46 -8.83 -1.89
C TRP A 145 0.59 -9.28 -0.87
N ARG A 146 1.52 -8.39 -0.56
CA ARG A 146 2.46 -8.48 0.57
C ARG A 146 2.40 -7.18 1.33
N GLY A 147 2.38 -7.22 2.66
CA GLY A 147 2.32 -6.04 3.49
C GLY A 147 3.68 -5.66 4.05
N SER A 148 3.95 -4.37 4.11
CA SER A 148 5.03 -3.81 4.93
C SER A 148 4.51 -3.53 6.34
N ILE A 149 5.36 -3.73 7.35
CA ILE A 149 5.04 -3.45 8.75
C ILE A 149 5.33 -1.99 9.05
N CYS A 150 4.32 -1.25 9.52
CA CYS A 150 4.49 0.10 10.06
C CYS A 150 5.03 0.02 11.48
N VAL A 151 6.07 0.79 11.80
CA VAL A 151 6.69 0.83 13.13
C VAL A 151 6.99 2.27 13.56
N ALA A 152 6.88 2.55 14.86
CA ALA A 152 7.24 3.84 15.45
C ALA A 152 8.75 3.88 15.71
N ILE A 153 9.50 4.53 14.82
CA ILE A 153 10.98 4.58 14.92
C ILE A 153 11.49 5.36 16.13
N GLU A 154 10.67 6.28 16.67
CA GLU A 154 10.95 7.07 17.87
C GLU A 154 10.78 6.27 19.17
N ASP A 155 10.11 5.10 19.10
CA ASP A 155 9.94 4.16 20.21
C ASP A 155 10.45 2.77 19.81
N PRO A 156 11.76 2.49 19.93
CA PRO A 156 12.34 1.22 19.50
C PRO A 156 11.76 -0.01 20.20
N ALA A 157 11.29 0.14 21.45
CA ALA A 157 10.70 -0.98 22.18
C ALA A 157 9.34 -1.39 21.57
N SER A 158 8.50 -0.41 21.28
CA SER A 158 7.23 -0.63 20.56
C SER A 158 7.47 -1.14 19.14
N ALA A 159 8.47 -0.63 18.44
CA ALA A 159 8.82 -1.07 17.10
C ALA A 159 9.21 -2.56 17.07
N VAL A 160 10.04 -3.02 18.02
CA VAL A 160 10.42 -4.42 18.15
C VAL A 160 9.20 -5.30 18.45
N ALA A 161 8.36 -4.88 19.39
CA ALA A 161 7.14 -5.64 19.75
C ALA A 161 6.19 -5.78 18.55
N GLU A 162 6.05 -4.74 17.74
CA GLU A 162 5.23 -4.76 16.53
C GLU A 162 5.80 -5.72 15.48
N ILE A 163 7.10 -5.68 15.23
CA ILE A 163 7.78 -6.62 14.32
C ILE A 163 7.61 -8.06 14.79
N GLU A 164 7.79 -8.34 16.09
CA GLU A 164 7.61 -9.68 16.66
C GLU A 164 6.17 -10.18 16.52
N THR A 165 5.17 -9.27 16.66
CA THR A 165 3.76 -9.59 16.48
C THR A 165 3.47 -10.10 15.08
N TRP A 166 4.06 -9.49 14.06
CA TRP A 166 3.78 -9.79 12.65
C TRP A 166 4.78 -10.74 12.00
N ALA A 167 5.87 -11.11 12.66
CA ALA A 167 6.91 -11.96 12.09
C ALA A 167 6.42 -13.34 11.61
N GLY A 168 5.30 -13.83 12.13
CA GLY A 168 4.67 -15.09 11.73
C GLY A 168 3.44 -14.94 10.82
N HIS A 169 3.11 -13.71 10.39
CA HIS A 169 1.98 -13.48 9.49
C HIS A 169 2.31 -14.03 8.09
N PRO A 170 1.40 -14.79 7.45
CA PRO A 170 1.64 -15.42 6.14
C PRO A 170 1.81 -14.42 5.00
#